data_ee3a436c3cd40105a86aa9756950cf58
#
_entry.id   ee3a436c3cd40105a86aa9756950cf58
#
_cell.length_a   1.000
_cell.length_b   1.000
_cell.length_c   1.000
_cell.angle_alpha   90.00
_cell.angle_beta   90.00
_cell.angle_gamma   90.00
#
_symmetry.space_group_name_H-M   'P 1'
#
loop_
_entity.id
_entity.type
_entity.pdbx_description
1 polymer ?
#
loop_
_entity_poly.entity_id
_entity_poly.type
_entity_poly.pdbx_seq_one_letter_code
_entity_poly.pdbx_strand_id
1 'polypeptide(L)'
;MEHHHFDQCLMILNSPGNQILANLSSEDYEKVVKVLEDAILSTDLAVYFSKRKAFIELVSSDGCASPLWGECDRRRGLLRAMCMTACDLAAITKPWPVERRVAALVAGEFFRQGDLERQNLNLTPIDIMNRDKEDQLPAMQVKFIDSICLPIYEAFAVLSPTLQPMLDRVKSNRAHWIEMSETDEKFDYSLDQAHIDKNDKSSTSSHVDDTEPYEADSSGAVSLSSETNSKYENQENPVVGLVCNNALTLPRDPKICQVNELN
;
A
#
# COMPACT_ATOMS: atom_id res chain seq x y z
N MET A 1 -5.70 2.21 7.22
CA MET A 1 -6.55 2.02 6.02
C MET A 1 -6.67 0.55 5.66
N GLU A 2 -5.63 -0.21 5.71
CA GLU A 2 -5.52 -1.59 5.22
C GLU A 2 -6.46 -2.56 5.95
N HIS A 3 -6.70 -2.38 7.25
CA HIS A 3 -7.75 -3.13 7.99
C HIS A 3 -9.15 -2.85 7.42
N HIS A 4 -9.45 -1.59 7.10
CA HIS A 4 -10.71 -1.26 6.45
C HIS A 4 -10.84 -1.90 5.06
N HIS A 5 -9.74 -1.96 4.28
CA HIS A 5 -9.74 -2.67 3.00
C HIS A 5 -10.04 -4.17 3.19
N PHE A 6 -9.51 -4.79 4.24
CA PHE A 6 -9.83 -6.18 4.55
C PHE A 6 -11.29 -6.36 4.97
N ASP A 7 -11.84 -5.48 5.81
CA ASP A 7 -13.26 -5.49 6.17
C ASP A 7 -14.17 -5.37 4.93
N GLN A 8 -13.83 -4.49 3.99
CA GLN A 8 -14.53 -4.35 2.71
C GLN A 8 -14.42 -5.62 1.86
N CYS A 9 -13.25 -6.26 1.83
CA CYS A 9 -13.06 -7.54 1.15
C CYS A 9 -14.01 -8.61 1.70
N LEU A 10 -14.12 -8.75 3.02
CA LEU A 10 -15.05 -9.69 3.65
C LEU A 10 -16.51 -9.36 3.36
N MET A 11 -16.88 -8.07 3.41
CA MET A 11 -18.22 -7.63 3.06
C MET A 11 -18.60 -8.05 1.64
N ILE A 12 -17.70 -7.84 0.67
CA ILE A 12 -17.91 -8.22 -0.74
C ILE A 12 -18.04 -9.73 -0.86
N LEU A 13 -17.13 -10.51 -0.25
CA LEU A 13 -17.15 -11.97 -0.31
C LEU A 13 -18.42 -12.59 0.30
N ASN A 14 -19.02 -11.92 1.29
CA ASN A 14 -20.24 -12.41 1.95
C ASN A 14 -21.52 -11.89 1.30
N SER A 15 -21.44 -10.94 0.37
CA SER A 15 -22.63 -10.38 -0.28
C SER A 15 -23.22 -11.37 -1.32
N PRO A 16 -24.55 -11.35 -1.53
CA PRO A 16 -25.20 -12.22 -2.49
C PRO A 16 -24.60 -12.09 -3.89
N GLY A 17 -24.30 -13.22 -4.54
CA GLY A 17 -23.73 -13.27 -5.88
C GLY A 17 -22.18 -13.18 -5.92
N ASN A 18 -21.52 -12.77 -4.82
CA ASN A 18 -20.07 -12.65 -4.75
C ASN A 18 -19.38 -13.75 -3.91
N GLN A 19 -20.14 -14.75 -3.49
CA GLN A 19 -19.67 -15.84 -2.63
C GLN A 19 -18.83 -16.87 -3.40
N ILE A 20 -17.73 -16.43 -4.01
CA ILE A 20 -16.87 -17.27 -4.84
C ILE A 20 -16.16 -18.40 -4.06
N LEU A 21 -16.12 -18.30 -2.73
CA LEU A 21 -15.51 -19.29 -1.83
C LEU A 21 -16.53 -20.22 -1.16
N ALA A 22 -17.81 -20.15 -1.52
CA ALA A 22 -18.91 -20.89 -0.87
C ALA A 22 -18.76 -22.43 -0.92
N ASN A 23 -17.99 -22.96 -1.88
CA ASN A 23 -17.78 -24.40 -2.03
C ASN A 23 -16.60 -24.95 -1.20
N LEU A 24 -15.89 -24.11 -0.47
CA LEU A 24 -14.80 -24.54 0.40
C LEU A 24 -15.35 -25.13 1.71
N SER A 25 -14.60 -26.07 2.29
CA SER A 25 -14.84 -26.46 3.67
C SER A 25 -14.63 -25.28 4.61
N SER A 26 -15.23 -25.27 5.81
CA SER A 26 -15.04 -24.19 6.78
C SER A 26 -13.56 -23.99 7.12
N GLU A 27 -12.80 -25.08 7.24
CA GLU A 27 -11.36 -25.04 7.52
C GLU A 27 -10.56 -24.40 6.36
N ASP A 28 -10.89 -24.75 5.10
CA ASP A 28 -10.19 -24.17 3.95
C ASP A 28 -10.61 -22.73 3.70
N TYR A 29 -11.87 -22.37 3.97
CA TYR A 29 -12.35 -21.01 3.94
C TYR A 29 -11.56 -20.12 4.92
N GLU A 30 -11.40 -20.57 6.17
CA GLU A 30 -10.63 -19.85 7.20
C GLU A 30 -9.16 -19.64 6.76
N LYS A 31 -8.53 -20.68 6.20
CA LYS A 31 -7.15 -20.57 5.66
C LYS A 31 -7.05 -19.54 4.52
N VAL A 32 -8.01 -19.53 3.61
CA VAL A 32 -8.03 -18.57 2.50
C VAL A 32 -8.24 -17.15 3.02
N VAL A 33 -9.20 -16.95 3.92
CA VAL A 33 -9.46 -15.65 4.54
C VAL A 33 -8.22 -15.13 5.26
N LYS A 34 -7.50 -16.00 5.98
CA LYS A 34 -6.25 -15.61 6.64
C LYS A 34 -5.16 -15.19 5.64
N VAL A 35 -5.05 -15.85 4.50
CA VAL A 35 -4.12 -15.46 3.43
C VAL A 35 -4.50 -14.12 2.82
N LEU A 36 -5.80 -13.85 2.63
CA LEU A 36 -6.30 -12.56 2.14
C LEU A 36 -6.00 -11.43 3.12
N GLU A 37 -6.25 -11.66 4.42
CA GLU A 37 -5.90 -10.73 5.49
C GLU A 37 -4.41 -10.38 5.43
N ASP A 38 -3.54 -11.39 5.50
CA ASP A 38 -2.09 -11.22 5.48
C ASP A 38 -1.61 -10.48 4.20
N ALA A 39 -2.24 -10.74 3.06
CA ALA A 39 -1.92 -10.08 1.79
C ALA A 39 -2.31 -8.60 1.81
N ILE A 40 -3.55 -8.29 2.20
CA ILE A 40 -4.07 -6.92 2.25
C ILE A 40 -3.31 -6.08 3.27
N LEU A 41 -3.10 -6.60 4.49
CA LEU A 41 -2.36 -5.88 5.53
C LEU A 41 -0.88 -5.69 5.19
N SER A 42 -0.32 -6.48 4.28
CA SER A 42 1.06 -6.32 3.81
C SER A 42 1.26 -5.15 2.85
N THR A 43 0.21 -4.49 2.39
CA THR A 43 0.31 -3.24 1.62
C THR A 43 0.55 -2.02 2.52
N ASP A 44 0.43 -2.16 3.85
CA ASP A 44 0.89 -1.15 4.80
C ASP A 44 2.42 -1.04 4.78
N LEU A 45 2.93 0.15 4.49
CA LEU A 45 4.38 0.42 4.48
C LEU A 45 5.03 0.20 5.85
N ALA A 46 4.31 0.33 6.96
CA ALA A 46 4.84 -0.01 8.28
C ALA A 46 5.15 -1.51 8.38
N VAL A 47 4.29 -2.36 7.82
CA VAL A 47 4.53 -3.80 7.72
C VAL A 47 5.71 -4.09 6.80
N TYR A 48 5.81 -3.42 5.67
CA TYR A 48 6.96 -3.51 4.77
C TYR A 48 8.28 -3.22 5.50
N PHE A 49 8.37 -2.11 6.20
CA PHE A 49 9.60 -1.74 6.91
C PHE A 49 9.98 -2.74 8.01
N SER A 50 9.00 -3.30 8.71
CA SER A 50 9.25 -4.32 9.73
C SER A 50 9.78 -5.63 9.17
N LYS A 51 9.39 -5.98 7.94
CA LYS A 51 9.72 -7.27 7.29
C LYS A 51 10.90 -7.19 6.32
N ARG A 52 11.18 -6.01 5.76
CA ARG A 52 12.17 -5.79 4.69
C ARG A 52 13.54 -6.35 5.02
N LYS A 53 14.06 -6.04 6.21
CA LYS A 53 15.40 -6.47 6.62
C LYS A 53 15.53 -7.99 6.59
N ALA A 54 14.60 -8.70 7.22
CA ALA A 54 14.60 -10.16 7.26
C ALA A 54 14.47 -10.77 5.84
N PHE A 55 13.70 -10.14 4.96
CA PHE A 55 13.57 -10.60 3.58
C PHE A 55 14.88 -10.45 2.81
N ILE A 56 15.52 -9.29 2.86
CA ILE A 56 16.79 -9.03 2.17
C ILE A 56 17.89 -9.96 2.68
N GLU A 57 17.98 -10.19 3.99
CA GLU A 57 18.95 -11.11 4.59
C GLU A 57 18.73 -12.54 4.09
N LEU A 58 17.49 -13.03 4.02
CA LEU A 58 17.17 -14.36 3.50
C LEU A 58 17.50 -14.49 2.00
N VAL A 59 17.17 -13.47 1.20
CA VAL A 59 17.49 -13.48 -0.24
C VAL A 59 19.01 -13.48 -0.45
N SER A 60 19.75 -12.73 0.35
CA SER A 60 21.22 -12.64 0.24
C SER A 60 21.92 -13.92 0.68
N SER A 61 21.37 -14.63 1.69
CA SER A 61 21.98 -15.85 2.23
C SER A 61 21.67 -17.10 1.40
N ASP A 62 20.41 -17.24 0.96
CA ASP A 62 19.89 -18.48 0.41
C ASP A 62 19.73 -18.43 -1.13
N GLY A 63 19.65 -17.23 -1.71
CA GLY A 63 19.41 -17.04 -3.14
C GLY A 63 18.07 -17.60 -3.65
N CYS A 64 17.92 -17.68 -4.96
CA CYS A 64 16.71 -18.16 -5.61
C CYS A 64 16.53 -19.70 -5.57
N ALA A 65 17.62 -20.44 -5.41
CA ALA A 65 17.63 -21.89 -5.54
C ALA A 65 17.24 -22.63 -4.23
N SER A 66 17.00 -21.92 -3.14
CA SER A 66 16.67 -22.57 -1.87
C SER A 66 15.28 -23.21 -1.91
N PRO A 67 15.15 -24.54 -1.72
CA PRO A 67 13.86 -25.22 -1.63
C PRO A 67 13.02 -24.73 -0.43
N LEU A 68 13.67 -24.09 0.54
CA LEU A 68 13.03 -23.55 1.74
C LEU A 68 11.99 -22.46 1.47
N TRP A 69 12.02 -21.81 0.29
CA TRP A 69 10.94 -20.87 -0.12
C TRP A 69 9.59 -21.57 -0.28
N GLY A 70 9.61 -22.84 -0.72
CA GLY A 70 8.39 -23.66 -0.87
C GLY A 70 7.97 -24.41 0.40
N GLU A 71 8.91 -24.76 1.27
CA GLU A 71 8.68 -25.68 2.40
C GLU A 71 8.39 -24.97 3.73
N CYS A 72 8.89 -23.73 3.91
CA CYS A 72 8.75 -22.99 5.15
C CYS A 72 7.62 -21.96 5.07
N ASP A 73 6.56 -22.15 5.87
CA ASP A 73 5.41 -21.22 5.93
C ASP A 73 5.80 -19.78 6.27
N ARG A 74 6.75 -19.61 7.18
CA ARG A 74 7.26 -18.28 7.55
C ARG A 74 7.92 -17.59 6.36
N ARG A 75 8.72 -18.31 5.56
CA ARG A 75 9.38 -17.76 4.37
C ARG A 75 8.37 -17.42 3.27
N ARG A 76 7.39 -18.32 3.04
CA ARG A 76 6.28 -18.05 2.11
C ARG A 76 5.47 -16.83 2.52
N GLY A 77 5.17 -16.68 3.82
CA GLY A 77 4.47 -15.52 4.34
C GLY A 77 5.25 -14.22 4.13
N LEU A 78 6.58 -14.26 4.36
CA LEU A 78 7.45 -13.11 4.12
C LEU A 78 7.54 -12.76 2.63
N LEU A 79 7.68 -13.75 1.76
CA LEU A 79 7.70 -13.56 0.31
C LEU A 79 6.37 -12.96 -0.18
N ARG A 80 5.22 -13.52 0.24
CA ARG A 80 3.91 -12.96 -0.11
C ARG A 80 3.77 -11.49 0.32
N ALA A 81 4.18 -11.17 1.55
CA ALA A 81 4.13 -9.80 2.05
C ALA A 81 4.96 -8.84 1.18
N MET A 82 6.18 -9.22 0.83
CA MET A 82 7.03 -8.39 -0.03
C MET A 82 6.51 -8.33 -1.47
N CYS A 83 5.93 -9.42 -2.00
CA CYS A 83 5.26 -9.41 -3.30
C CYS A 83 4.09 -8.42 -3.32
N MET A 84 3.26 -8.39 -2.27
CA MET A 84 2.13 -7.46 -2.20
C MET A 84 2.60 -6.00 -2.23
N THR A 85 3.63 -5.65 -1.45
CA THR A 85 4.23 -4.32 -1.51
C THR A 85 4.78 -4.00 -2.91
N ALA A 86 5.53 -4.93 -3.52
CA ALA A 86 6.08 -4.72 -4.86
C ALA A 86 4.97 -4.54 -5.92
N CYS A 87 3.86 -5.29 -5.81
CA CYS A 87 2.71 -5.13 -6.70
C CYS A 87 1.99 -3.79 -6.52
N ASP A 88 1.83 -3.36 -5.28
CA ASP A 88 1.22 -2.07 -4.95
C ASP A 88 2.01 -0.89 -5.53
N LEU A 89 3.34 -0.99 -5.48
CA LEU A 89 4.27 0.01 -6.02
C LEU A 89 4.63 -0.20 -7.51
N ALA A 90 3.96 -1.11 -8.22
CA ALA A 90 4.39 -1.56 -9.55
C ALA A 90 4.37 -0.46 -10.64
N ALA A 91 3.70 0.66 -10.41
CA ALA A 91 3.73 1.81 -11.32
C ALA A 91 5.16 2.28 -11.60
N ILE A 92 6.05 2.23 -10.59
CA ILE A 92 7.47 2.62 -10.71
C ILE A 92 8.26 1.76 -11.71
N THR A 93 7.76 0.57 -12.06
CA THR A 93 8.39 -0.34 -13.04
C THR A 93 7.89 -0.14 -14.46
N LYS A 94 6.97 0.80 -14.69
CA LYS A 94 6.37 1.06 -16.00
C LYS A 94 7.26 2.00 -16.84
N PRO A 95 7.03 2.08 -18.16
CA PRO A 95 7.69 3.10 -18.99
C PRO A 95 7.47 4.50 -18.43
N TRP A 96 8.47 5.37 -18.56
CA TRP A 96 8.48 6.71 -17.98
C TRP A 96 7.18 7.51 -18.16
N PRO A 97 6.55 7.58 -19.35
CA PRO A 97 5.31 8.34 -19.51
C PRO A 97 4.15 7.81 -18.64
N VAL A 98 4.11 6.49 -18.42
CA VAL A 98 3.08 5.85 -17.57
C VAL A 98 3.37 6.11 -16.10
N GLU A 99 4.63 5.90 -15.70
CA GLU A 99 5.05 6.13 -14.31
C GLU A 99 4.85 7.58 -13.90
N ARG A 100 5.34 8.53 -14.72
CA ARG A 100 5.17 9.97 -14.48
C ARG A 100 3.70 10.34 -14.28
N ARG A 101 2.81 9.82 -15.13
CA ARG A 101 1.37 10.06 -15.03
C ARG A 101 0.78 9.52 -13.74
N VAL A 102 1.11 8.27 -13.37
CA VAL A 102 0.61 7.66 -12.12
C VAL A 102 1.14 8.43 -10.91
N ALA A 103 2.41 8.82 -10.90
CA ALA A 103 2.99 9.64 -9.84
C ALA A 103 2.26 10.97 -9.67
N ALA A 104 1.90 11.64 -10.77
CA ALA A 104 1.10 12.87 -10.75
C ALA A 104 -0.29 12.66 -10.13
N LEU A 105 -0.97 11.56 -10.48
CA LEU A 105 -2.29 11.22 -9.96
C LEU A 105 -2.25 10.95 -8.44
N VAL A 106 -1.28 10.15 -8.00
CA VAL A 106 -1.07 9.83 -6.58
C VAL A 106 -0.71 11.08 -5.79
N ALA A 107 0.19 11.93 -6.32
CA ALA A 107 0.54 13.19 -5.68
C ALA A 107 -0.69 14.12 -5.54
N GLY A 108 -1.52 14.21 -6.58
CA GLY A 108 -2.76 14.97 -6.53
C GLY A 108 -3.74 14.48 -5.47
N GLU A 109 -3.82 13.17 -5.25
CA GLU A 109 -4.60 12.55 -4.17
C GLU A 109 -4.04 12.89 -2.79
N PHE A 110 -2.73 12.76 -2.62
CA PHE A 110 -2.05 13.11 -1.36
C PHE A 110 -2.19 14.59 -1.02
N PHE A 111 -2.09 15.49 -1.98
CA PHE A 111 -2.30 16.92 -1.76
C PHE A 111 -3.74 17.21 -1.34
N ARG A 112 -4.75 16.54 -1.94
CA ARG A 112 -6.15 16.68 -1.49
C ARG A 112 -6.34 16.19 -0.06
N GLN A 113 -5.72 15.08 0.33
CA GLN A 113 -5.74 14.60 1.71
C GLN A 113 -5.09 15.63 2.64
N GLY A 114 -3.91 16.14 2.33
CA GLY A 114 -3.23 17.16 3.13
C GLY A 114 -4.04 18.44 3.30
N ASP A 115 -4.73 18.87 2.24
CA ASP A 115 -5.65 20.04 2.29
C ASP A 115 -6.81 19.77 3.27
N LEU A 116 -7.39 18.57 3.28
CA LEU A 116 -8.45 18.16 4.20
C LEU A 116 -7.96 18.05 5.65
N GLU A 117 -6.77 17.52 5.89
CA GLU A 117 -6.13 17.47 7.21
C GLU A 117 -5.89 18.87 7.77
N ARG A 118 -5.43 19.79 6.92
CA ARG A 118 -5.25 21.20 7.29
C ARG A 118 -6.57 21.88 7.64
N GLN A 119 -7.61 21.66 6.84
CA GLN A 119 -8.92 22.30 7.03
C GLN A 119 -9.69 21.73 8.22
N ASN A 120 -9.75 20.39 8.35
CA ASN A 120 -10.63 19.74 9.30
C ASN A 120 -9.97 19.49 10.66
N LEU A 121 -8.64 19.25 10.66
CA LEU A 121 -7.89 18.86 11.85
C LEU A 121 -6.91 19.94 12.30
N ASN A 122 -6.77 21.04 11.54
CA ASN A 122 -5.81 22.11 11.77
C ASN A 122 -4.35 21.59 11.93
N LEU A 123 -4.02 20.52 11.19
CA LEU A 123 -2.70 19.89 11.16
C LEU A 123 -1.87 20.45 10.00
N THR A 124 -0.56 20.52 10.19
CA THR A 124 0.37 20.73 9.07
C THR A 124 0.62 19.38 8.41
N PRO A 125 0.25 19.17 7.13
CA PRO A 125 0.49 17.91 6.45
C PRO A 125 1.99 17.67 6.27
N ILE A 126 2.37 16.39 6.15
CA ILE A 126 3.74 16.01 5.81
C ILE A 126 4.10 16.49 4.41
N ASP A 127 5.40 16.57 4.10
CA ASP A 127 5.90 17.16 2.85
C ASP A 127 5.26 16.57 1.61
N ILE A 128 5.11 15.24 1.52
CA ILE A 128 4.53 14.55 0.36
C ILE A 128 3.02 14.83 0.18
N MET A 129 2.35 15.30 1.24
CA MET A 129 0.93 15.68 1.23
C MET A 129 0.74 17.20 1.26
N ASN A 130 1.82 17.95 1.34
CA ASN A 130 1.79 19.39 1.43
C ASN A 130 1.84 20.04 0.03
N ARG A 131 0.72 20.58 -0.42
CA ARG A 131 0.61 21.27 -1.71
C ARG A 131 1.56 22.45 -1.85
N ASP A 132 1.95 23.11 -0.75
CA ASP A 132 2.90 24.21 -0.78
C ASP A 132 4.33 23.76 -1.19
N LYS A 133 4.56 22.43 -1.25
CA LYS A 133 5.82 21.80 -1.64
C LYS A 133 5.71 20.98 -2.94
N GLU A 134 4.69 21.23 -3.75
CA GLU A 134 4.46 20.48 -4.97
C GLU A 134 5.61 20.58 -5.99
N ASP A 135 6.35 21.70 -5.96
CA ASP A 135 7.56 21.93 -6.75
C ASP A 135 8.71 20.96 -6.40
N GLN A 136 8.68 20.39 -5.20
CA GLN A 136 9.69 19.44 -4.72
C GLN A 136 9.32 17.98 -5.03
N LEU A 137 8.21 17.73 -5.75
CA LEU A 137 7.77 16.37 -6.08
C LEU A 137 8.87 15.52 -6.73
N PRO A 138 9.66 15.99 -7.72
CA PRO A 138 10.73 15.19 -8.30
C PRO A 138 11.75 14.71 -7.27
N ALA A 139 12.19 15.58 -6.37
CA ALA A 139 13.12 15.23 -5.30
C ALA A 139 12.49 14.28 -4.27
N MET A 140 11.19 14.41 -3.99
CA MET A 140 10.45 13.48 -3.13
C MET A 140 10.34 12.09 -3.77
N GLN A 141 10.10 12.01 -5.09
CA GLN A 141 10.07 10.75 -5.83
C GLN A 141 11.43 10.04 -5.79
N VAL A 142 12.54 10.75 -5.94
CA VAL A 142 13.88 10.16 -5.79
C VAL A 142 14.04 9.53 -4.40
N LYS A 143 13.68 10.26 -3.34
CA LYS A 143 13.77 9.75 -1.95
C LYS A 143 12.87 8.51 -1.75
N PHE A 144 11.66 8.53 -2.29
CA PHE A 144 10.73 7.40 -2.23
C PHE A 144 11.30 6.16 -2.94
N ILE A 145 11.84 6.35 -4.14
CA ILE A 145 12.46 5.27 -4.89
C ILE A 145 13.65 4.69 -4.13
N ASP A 146 14.55 5.52 -3.61
CA ASP A 146 15.76 5.09 -2.91
C ASP A 146 15.44 4.35 -1.60
N SER A 147 14.46 4.83 -0.86
CA SER A 147 14.16 4.30 0.47
C SER A 147 13.21 3.10 0.45
N ILE A 148 12.36 2.98 -0.56
CA ILE A 148 11.28 1.98 -0.59
C ILE A 148 11.39 1.08 -1.81
N CYS A 149 11.42 1.64 -3.04
CA CYS A 149 11.31 0.84 -4.25
C CYS A 149 12.59 0.07 -4.57
N LEU A 150 13.75 0.73 -4.59
CA LEU A 150 15.01 0.05 -4.95
C LEU A 150 15.31 -1.15 -4.07
N PRO A 151 15.25 -1.07 -2.72
CA PRO A 151 15.58 -2.21 -1.88
C PRO A 151 14.72 -3.45 -2.14
N ILE A 152 13.44 -3.28 -2.45
CA ILE A 152 12.55 -4.43 -2.70
C ILE A 152 12.77 -5.01 -4.09
N TYR A 153 12.92 -4.17 -5.13
CA TYR A 153 13.12 -4.65 -6.50
C TYR A 153 14.53 -5.23 -6.71
N GLU A 154 15.54 -4.73 -6.00
CA GLU A 154 16.88 -5.36 -5.97
C GLU A 154 16.84 -6.75 -5.35
N ALA A 155 16.14 -6.91 -4.23
CA ALA A 155 15.96 -8.22 -3.62
C ALA A 155 15.20 -9.19 -4.54
N PHE A 156 14.17 -8.75 -5.24
CA PHE A 156 13.43 -9.57 -6.20
C PHE A 156 14.26 -9.92 -7.45
N ALA A 157 15.12 -9.04 -7.93
CA ALA A 157 16.01 -9.33 -9.05
C ALA A 157 17.07 -10.39 -8.68
N VAL A 158 17.55 -10.38 -7.42
CA VAL A 158 18.42 -11.47 -6.89
C VAL A 158 17.64 -12.77 -6.76
N LEU A 159 16.40 -12.72 -6.24
CA LEU A 159 15.57 -13.90 -6.06
C LEU A 159 15.16 -14.53 -7.39
N SER A 160 14.89 -13.73 -8.41
CA SER A 160 14.57 -14.20 -9.76
C SER A 160 15.13 -13.27 -10.82
N PRO A 161 16.16 -13.70 -11.57
CA PRO A 161 16.76 -12.91 -12.66
C PRO A 161 15.76 -12.48 -13.73
N THR A 162 14.62 -13.17 -13.87
CA THR A 162 13.55 -12.78 -14.80
C THR A 162 12.89 -11.46 -14.41
N LEU A 163 13.07 -11.01 -13.18
CA LEU A 163 12.55 -9.72 -12.68
C LEU A 163 13.54 -8.56 -12.87
N GLN A 164 14.76 -8.84 -13.39
CA GLN A 164 15.76 -7.80 -13.67
C GLN A 164 15.20 -6.63 -14.52
N PRO A 165 14.36 -6.84 -15.56
CA PRO A 165 13.80 -5.74 -16.33
C PRO A 165 12.94 -4.77 -15.51
N MET A 166 12.30 -5.24 -14.42
CA MET A 166 11.56 -4.36 -13.50
C MET A 166 12.52 -3.44 -12.74
N LEU A 167 13.59 -4.00 -12.18
CA LEU A 167 14.63 -3.23 -11.49
C LEU A 167 15.29 -2.20 -12.43
N ASP A 168 15.61 -2.60 -13.67
CA ASP A 168 16.20 -1.70 -14.66
C ASP A 168 15.27 -0.52 -14.95
N ARG A 169 13.96 -0.76 -14.99
CA ARG A 169 12.96 0.28 -15.17
C ARG A 169 12.88 1.22 -13.97
N VAL A 170 12.91 0.69 -12.74
CA VAL A 170 12.96 1.51 -11.52
C VAL A 170 14.18 2.44 -11.54
N LYS A 171 15.36 1.92 -11.90
CA LYS A 171 16.60 2.71 -12.01
C LYS A 171 16.50 3.79 -13.12
N SER A 172 15.90 3.45 -14.26
CA SER A 172 15.66 4.39 -15.35
C SER A 172 14.71 5.52 -14.93
N ASN A 173 13.59 5.19 -14.28
CA ASN A 173 12.61 6.18 -13.80
C ASN A 173 13.22 7.08 -12.72
N ARG A 174 14.04 6.50 -11.81
CA ARG A 174 14.82 7.30 -10.84
C ARG A 174 15.71 8.34 -11.52
N ALA A 175 16.41 7.97 -12.59
CA ALA A 175 17.27 8.88 -13.32
C ALA A 175 16.48 10.05 -13.93
N HIS A 176 15.29 9.80 -14.48
CA HIS A 176 14.40 10.84 -14.97
C HIS A 176 13.94 11.80 -13.85
N TRP A 177 13.61 11.26 -12.68
CA TRP A 177 13.24 12.11 -11.54
C TRP A 177 14.41 12.97 -11.03
N ILE A 178 15.65 12.47 -11.07
CA ILE A 178 16.85 13.27 -10.76
C ILE A 178 16.98 14.41 -11.78
N GLU A 179 16.94 14.10 -13.07
CA GLU A 179 17.04 15.11 -14.12
C GLU A 179 15.98 16.20 -13.94
N MET A 180 14.74 15.83 -13.65
CA MET A 180 13.67 16.81 -13.36
C MET A 180 13.91 17.60 -12.09
N SER A 181 14.53 17.01 -11.05
CA SER A 181 14.81 17.71 -9.80
C SER A 181 15.94 18.74 -9.91
N GLU A 182 16.78 18.63 -10.93
CA GLU A 182 17.90 19.52 -11.21
C GLU A 182 17.52 20.63 -12.20
N THR A 183 16.36 20.53 -12.86
CA THR A 183 15.85 21.55 -13.77
C THR A 183 14.82 22.43 -13.07
N ASP A 184 14.76 23.72 -13.43
CA ASP A 184 13.73 24.65 -12.95
C ASP A 184 12.35 24.40 -13.62
N GLU A 185 12.20 23.31 -14.38
CA GLU A 185 10.93 22.94 -15.01
C GLU A 185 9.92 22.54 -13.93
N LYS A 186 8.84 23.32 -13.84
CA LYS A 186 7.72 22.97 -12.96
C LYS A 186 7.06 21.70 -13.48
N PHE A 187 6.83 20.76 -12.57
CA PHE A 187 6.06 19.57 -12.88
C PHE A 187 4.63 19.96 -13.25
N ASP A 188 4.23 19.67 -14.49
CA ASP A 188 2.89 20.03 -14.98
C ASP A 188 1.89 18.93 -14.65
N TYR A 189 1.08 19.16 -13.60
CA TYR A 189 -0.01 18.28 -13.19
C TYR A 189 -1.23 18.36 -14.12
N SER A 190 -1.36 19.44 -14.93
CA SER A 190 -2.58 19.71 -15.70
C SER A 190 -2.73 18.83 -16.93
N LEU A 191 -1.62 18.37 -17.49
CA LEU A 191 -1.61 17.50 -18.67
C LEU A 191 -2.23 16.13 -18.40
N ASP A 192 -2.20 15.68 -17.13
CA ASP A 192 -2.65 14.36 -16.74
C ASP A 192 -4.06 14.36 -16.11
N GLN A 193 -4.55 15.49 -15.58
CA GLN A 193 -5.90 15.61 -15.03
C GLN A 193 -6.99 15.81 -16.10
N ALA A 194 -6.68 16.40 -17.22
CA ALA A 194 -7.66 16.71 -18.30
C ALA A 194 -8.36 15.46 -18.89
N HIS A 195 -7.82 14.26 -18.69
CA HIS A 195 -8.42 13.00 -19.12
C HIS A 195 -9.39 12.40 -18.09
N ILE A 196 -9.29 12.74 -16.80
CA ILE A 196 -10.17 12.23 -15.74
C ILE A 196 -11.51 12.96 -15.78
N ASP A 197 -11.50 14.28 -15.94
CA ASP A 197 -12.73 15.09 -16.00
C ASP A 197 -13.62 14.77 -17.20
N LYS A 198 -13.07 14.17 -18.25
CA LYS A 198 -13.83 13.72 -19.41
C LYS A 198 -14.51 12.37 -19.21
N ASN A 199 -13.94 11.47 -18.39
CA ASN A 199 -14.53 10.17 -18.08
C ASN A 199 -15.62 10.25 -17.01
N ASP A 200 -15.48 11.14 -16.01
CA ASP A 200 -16.51 11.32 -14.98
C ASP A 200 -17.80 11.93 -15.54
N LYS A 201 -17.69 12.74 -16.60
CA LYS A 201 -18.89 13.32 -17.26
C LYS A 201 -19.62 12.33 -18.17
N SER A 202 -19.02 11.19 -18.52
CA SER A 202 -19.67 10.15 -19.34
C SER A 202 -20.42 9.08 -18.54
N SER A 203 -20.21 8.99 -17.24
CA SER A 203 -20.83 7.98 -16.37
C SER A 203 -22.06 8.46 -15.60
N THR A 204 -22.49 9.72 -15.77
CA THR A 204 -23.65 10.30 -15.06
C THR A 204 -24.94 10.41 -15.88
N SER A 205 -25.08 9.67 -16.99
CA SER A 205 -26.32 9.64 -17.76
C SER A 205 -26.83 8.22 -18.01
N SER A 206 -27.22 7.53 -16.94
CA SER A 206 -28.25 6.48 -17.02
C SER A 206 -28.98 6.41 -15.68
N HIS A 207 -29.95 7.31 -15.52
CA HIS A 207 -31.03 7.12 -14.55
C HIS A 207 -31.84 5.90 -14.99
N VAL A 208 -31.83 4.86 -14.18
CA VAL A 208 -32.92 3.88 -14.12
C VAL A 208 -33.51 4.00 -12.73
N ASP A 209 -34.72 4.51 -12.76
CA ASP A 209 -35.63 4.63 -11.62
C ASP A 209 -36.28 3.25 -11.44
N ASP A 210 -35.99 2.56 -10.32
CA ASP A 210 -36.79 1.45 -9.83
C ASP A 210 -36.67 1.38 -8.31
N THR A 211 -37.65 2.01 -7.67
CA THR A 211 -37.91 1.93 -6.24
C THR A 211 -38.76 0.69 -5.95
N GLU A 212 -38.20 -0.30 -5.29
CA GLU A 212 -38.97 -1.21 -4.42
C GLU A 212 -38.21 -1.46 -3.09
N PRO A 213 -38.90 -1.46 -1.95
CA PRO A 213 -38.31 -1.54 -0.63
C PRO A 213 -38.12 -3.00 -0.21
N TYR A 214 -36.89 -3.36 0.17
CA TYR A 214 -36.61 -4.64 0.83
C TYR A 214 -36.71 -4.48 2.36
N GLU A 215 -37.60 -5.26 2.94
CA GLU A 215 -37.72 -5.44 4.39
C GLU A 215 -36.51 -6.24 4.92
N ALA A 216 -35.91 -5.75 6.00
CA ALA A 216 -34.82 -6.41 6.69
C ALA A 216 -35.35 -7.44 7.68
N ASP A 217 -34.99 -8.71 7.49
CA ASP A 217 -35.20 -9.75 8.51
C ASP A 217 -33.92 -9.92 9.34
N SER A 218 -34.09 -9.73 10.66
CA SER A 218 -33.05 -9.73 11.67
C SER A 218 -32.97 -11.10 12.34
N SER A 219 -31.90 -11.87 12.05
CA SER A 219 -31.43 -12.87 13.03
C SER A 219 -30.06 -13.46 12.66
N GLY A 220 -29.07 -13.36 13.56
CA GLY A 220 -27.87 -14.17 13.55
C GLY A 220 -26.55 -13.42 13.63
N ALA A 221 -26.34 -12.63 14.68
CA ALA A 221 -25.02 -12.10 15.00
C ALA A 221 -24.20 -13.18 15.75
N VAL A 222 -23.18 -13.73 15.12
CA VAL A 222 -22.12 -14.49 15.79
C VAL A 222 -20.99 -13.52 16.14
N SER A 223 -20.82 -13.27 17.42
CA SER A 223 -19.72 -12.46 17.95
C SER A 223 -18.42 -13.26 17.94
N LEU A 224 -17.47 -12.85 17.13
CA LEU A 224 -16.06 -13.30 17.21
C LEU A 224 -15.27 -12.25 18.00
N SER A 225 -14.83 -12.65 19.19
CA SER A 225 -13.89 -11.89 20.02
C SER A 225 -12.49 -12.01 19.43
N SER A 226 -11.93 -10.89 18.97
CA SER A 226 -10.54 -10.79 18.52
C SER A 226 -9.64 -10.30 19.66
N GLU A 227 -8.92 -11.21 20.30
CA GLU A 227 -7.73 -10.88 21.08
C GLU A 227 -6.50 -11.36 20.33
N THR A 228 -5.79 -10.47 19.67
CA THR A 228 -4.39 -10.70 19.28
C THR A 228 -3.58 -9.44 19.55
N ASN A 229 -2.87 -9.46 20.67
CA ASN A 229 -1.79 -8.53 21.00
C ASN A 229 -0.59 -8.79 20.10
N SER A 230 -0.18 -7.81 19.29
CA SER A 230 1.11 -7.80 18.62
C SER A 230 1.94 -6.61 19.10
N LYS A 231 3.03 -6.90 19.80
CA LYS A 231 4.07 -5.96 20.20
C LYS A 231 5.09 -5.84 19.05
N TYR A 232 5.32 -4.64 18.55
CA TYR A 232 6.47 -4.33 17.71
C TYR A 232 7.06 -2.98 18.11
N GLU A 233 8.34 -3.00 18.49
CA GLU A 233 9.15 -1.82 18.76
C GLU A 233 9.59 -1.14 17.45
N ASN A 234 9.43 0.18 17.41
CA ASN A 234 9.85 1.06 16.32
C ASN A 234 11.35 1.39 16.47
N GLN A 235 12.15 1.00 15.49
CA GLN A 235 13.41 1.69 15.20
C GLN A 235 13.11 2.81 14.20
N GLU A 236 13.39 4.04 14.59
CA GLU A 236 13.10 5.24 13.80
C GLU A 236 13.94 5.28 12.52
N ASN A 237 13.31 5.04 11.39
CA ASN A 237 13.80 5.45 10.09
C ASN A 237 13.13 6.79 9.75
N PRO A 238 13.87 7.90 9.51
CA PRO A 238 13.29 9.22 9.33
C PRO A 238 12.28 9.33 8.18
N VAL A 239 12.33 8.43 7.21
CA VAL A 239 11.32 8.35 6.13
C VAL A 239 10.05 7.64 6.59
N VAL A 240 10.14 6.68 7.52
CA VAL A 240 8.99 6.00 8.13
C VAL A 240 8.23 6.95 9.05
N GLY A 241 8.95 7.76 9.83
CA GLY A 241 8.34 8.84 10.61
C GLY A 241 7.55 9.81 9.75
N LEU A 242 8.00 10.05 8.51
CA LEU A 242 7.33 10.97 7.61
C LEU A 242 6.04 10.41 7.00
N VAL A 243 5.97 9.12 6.71
CA VAL A 243 4.81 8.50 6.01
C VAL A 243 3.83 7.87 7.01
N CYS A 244 4.33 7.25 8.10
CA CYS A 244 3.48 6.54 9.06
C CYS A 244 2.95 7.41 10.21
N ASN A 245 3.64 8.48 10.63
CA ASN A 245 3.20 9.28 11.77
C ASN A 245 1.97 10.15 11.50
N ASN A 246 1.64 10.46 10.26
CA ASN A 246 0.48 11.30 9.94
C ASN A 246 -0.74 10.51 9.44
N ALA A 247 -0.57 9.26 9.00
CA ALA A 247 -1.73 8.40 8.68
C ALA A 247 -2.44 7.86 9.94
N LEU A 248 -1.93 8.12 11.15
CA LEU A 248 -2.37 7.50 12.40
C LEU A 248 -2.72 8.49 13.54
N THR A 249 -2.94 9.76 13.28
CA THR A 249 -3.42 10.68 14.34
C THR A 249 -4.95 10.74 14.43
N LEU A 250 -5.58 9.61 14.66
CA LEU A 250 -6.66 9.56 15.64
C LEU A 250 -6.00 9.52 17.02
N PRO A 251 -6.52 10.23 18.04
CA PRO A 251 -5.89 10.29 19.36
C PRO A 251 -5.78 8.89 19.96
N ARG A 252 -4.58 8.37 20.01
CA ARG A 252 -4.29 7.15 20.78
C ARG A 252 -4.23 7.52 22.24
N ASP A 253 -5.04 6.85 23.05
CA ASP A 253 -4.98 6.90 24.50
C ASP A 253 -3.53 6.61 24.95
N PRO A 254 -2.87 7.52 25.69
CA PRO A 254 -1.45 7.35 26.07
C PRO A 254 -1.16 6.16 26.99
N LYS A 255 -2.17 5.36 27.38
CA LYS A 255 -2.01 4.19 28.23
C LYS A 255 -1.62 2.90 27.50
N ILE A 256 -1.53 2.88 26.15
CA ILE A 256 -1.19 1.67 25.38
C ILE A 256 0.31 1.54 25.08
N CYS A 257 1.13 2.55 25.36
CA CYS A 257 2.57 2.55 25.06
C CYS A 257 3.49 2.07 26.20
N GLN A 258 2.96 1.51 27.26
CA GLN A 258 3.81 0.91 28.30
C GLN A 258 3.40 -0.54 28.52
N VAL A 259 4.09 -1.51 27.92
CA VAL A 259 4.36 -2.84 28.52
C VAL A 259 5.50 -3.55 27.77
N ASN A 260 6.63 -3.58 28.44
CA ASN A 260 7.58 -4.67 28.65
C ASN A 260 8.69 -4.92 27.61
N GLU A 261 9.84 -4.40 27.95
CA GLU A 261 11.08 -5.17 27.99
C GLU A 261 10.89 -6.36 28.94
N LEU A 262 11.15 -7.56 28.47
CA LEU A 262 11.81 -8.67 29.20
C LEU A 262 11.58 -10.00 28.47
N ASN A 263 12.72 -10.64 28.15
CA ASN A 263 13.03 -12.00 27.67
C ASN A 263 12.88 -12.27 26.18
#